data_fdc6146660c04a55a9e9c5ffe1217d78
#
_entry.id   fdc6146660c04a55a9e9c5ffe1217d78
#
_cell.length_a   1.000
_cell.length_b   1.000
_cell.length_c   1.000
_cell.angle_alpha   90.00
_cell.angle_beta   90.00
_cell.angle_gamma   90.00
#
_symmetry.space_group_name_H-M   'P 1'
#
loop_
_entity.id
_entity.type
_entity.pdbx_description
1 polymer ?
#
loop_
_entity_poly.entity_id
_entity_poly.type
_entity_poly.pdbx_seq_one_letter_code
_entity_poly.pdbx_strand_id
1 'polypeptide(L)'
;GGIVALGAPAGIAPEAWRLFAIFIATILGSILRPAPAGAVVLFGVCAIAVTGAMTPANALKGYSDPLVWLVLCAFFISRGVMKTGLGERIAYHFIRAIGQRSIGLVYALVGTDTLLATIIPSNSARAGGVIFPIARSLAQAYDSHPGPTARRLGAYLMVAVYHCDVIACAMFLTGQASNVLIARFAKEVSGVELTFTSWAVAMIVPGLTALALVPIILFRLFPPEITHTPDAASFAGRALEKMGAPSRGEWMM
;
A
#
# COMPACT_ATOMS: atom_id res chain seq x y z
N GLY A 1 -19.57 -24.50 5.16
CA GLY A 1 -20.22 -25.66 5.75
C GLY A 1 -20.19 -25.69 7.28
N GLY A 2 -18.99 -25.83 7.92
CA GLY A 2 -18.90 -26.14 9.35
C GLY A 2 -19.54 -25.09 10.28
N ILE A 3 -19.33 -23.80 10.05
CA ILE A 3 -19.92 -22.73 10.89
C ILE A 3 -21.44 -22.75 10.87
N VAL A 4 -22.04 -22.98 9.69
CA VAL A 4 -23.50 -23.07 9.55
C VAL A 4 -24.05 -24.30 10.25
N ALA A 5 -23.33 -25.42 10.24
CA ALA A 5 -23.71 -26.67 10.89
C ALA A 5 -23.75 -26.58 12.43
N LEU A 6 -22.98 -25.63 13.03
CA LEU A 6 -22.98 -25.38 14.47
C LEU A 6 -24.25 -24.67 14.97
N GLY A 7 -25.12 -24.22 14.08
CA GLY A 7 -26.32 -23.46 14.43
C GLY A 7 -26.04 -22.02 14.85
N ALA A 8 -27.02 -21.15 14.77
CA ALA A 8 -26.88 -19.76 15.22
C ALA A 8 -26.85 -19.70 16.75
N PRO A 9 -25.91 -18.95 17.37
CA PRO A 9 -25.92 -18.68 18.80
C PRO A 9 -27.22 -17.99 19.26
N ALA A 10 -27.57 -18.15 20.52
CA ALA A 10 -28.75 -17.50 21.10
C ALA A 10 -28.66 -15.97 20.88
N GLY A 11 -29.74 -15.40 20.37
CA GLY A 11 -29.84 -13.95 20.08
C GLY A 11 -29.35 -13.51 18.70
N ILE A 12 -28.84 -14.41 17.86
CA ILE A 12 -28.41 -14.09 16.50
C ILE A 12 -29.41 -14.69 15.49
N ALA A 13 -29.90 -13.84 14.58
CA ALA A 13 -30.78 -14.30 13.50
C ALA A 13 -30.05 -15.31 12.59
N PRO A 14 -30.75 -16.38 12.12
CA PRO A 14 -30.13 -17.38 11.24
C PRO A 14 -29.52 -16.80 9.95
N GLU A 15 -30.12 -15.73 9.42
CA GLU A 15 -29.63 -15.00 8.25
C GLU A 15 -28.28 -14.32 8.54
N ALA A 16 -28.16 -13.66 9.69
CA ALA A 16 -26.92 -13.01 10.13
C ALA A 16 -25.80 -14.04 10.36
N TRP A 17 -26.15 -15.22 10.91
CA TRP A 17 -25.18 -16.31 11.09
C TRP A 17 -24.69 -16.89 9.76
N ARG A 18 -25.59 -17.06 8.78
CA ARG A 18 -25.21 -17.46 7.42
C ARG A 18 -24.31 -16.42 6.74
N LEU A 19 -24.67 -15.14 6.87
CA LEU A 19 -23.86 -14.04 6.35
C LEU A 19 -22.44 -14.05 6.93
N PHE A 20 -22.34 -14.21 8.25
CA PHE A 20 -21.04 -14.32 8.94
C PHE A 20 -20.22 -15.52 8.44
N ALA A 21 -20.85 -16.69 8.27
CA ALA A 21 -20.16 -17.87 7.76
C ALA A 21 -19.62 -17.68 6.34
N ILE A 22 -20.39 -17.04 5.45
CA ILE A 22 -19.98 -16.74 4.08
C ILE A 22 -18.86 -15.69 4.10
N PHE A 23 -18.95 -14.67 4.94
CA PHE A 23 -17.93 -13.65 5.11
C PHE A 23 -16.59 -14.26 5.53
N ILE A 24 -16.56 -15.09 6.56
CA ILE A 24 -15.35 -15.80 7.00
C ILE A 24 -14.80 -16.71 5.90
N ALA A 25 -15.65 -17.45 5.20
CA ALA A 25 -15.21 -18.30 4.09
C ALA A 25 -14.60 -17.49 2.94
N THR A 26 -15.16 -16.32 2.64
CA THR A 26 -14.65 -15.42 1.60
C THR A 26 -13.29 -14.83 2.00
N ILE A 27 -13.12 -14.41 3.27
CA ILE A 27 -11.81 -13.94 3.78
C ILE A 27 -10.77 -15.05 3.72
N LEU A 28 -11.08 -16.24 4.23
CA LEU A 28 -10.17 -17.38 4.20
C LEU A 28 -9.82 -17.78 2.75
N GLY A 29 -10.79 -17.77 1.86
CA GLY A 29 -10.57 -18.02 0.44
C GLY A 29 -9.66 -16.95 -0.20
N SER A 30 -9.81 -15.70 0.18
CA SER A 30 -8.94 -14.60 -0.31
C SER A 30 -7.49 -14.72 0.21
N ILE A 31 -7.31 -15.24 1.42
CA ILE A 31 -5.98 -15.49 2.02
C ILE A 31 -5.32 -16.73 1.40
N LEU A 32 -6.05 -17.85 1.33
CA LEU A 32 -5.56 -19.13 0.81
C LEU A 32 -5.38 -19.15 -0.72
N ARG A 33 -6.04 -18.21 -1.42
CA ARG A 33 -5.95 -18.00 -2.88
C ARG A 33 -6.17 -19.28 -3.73
N PRO A 34 -7.21 -20.08 -3.51
CA PRO A 34 -7.55 -21.20 -4.38
C PRO A 34 -7.97 -20.75 -5.79
N ALA A 35 -8.39 -19.46 -5.91
CA ALA A 35 -8.73 -18.77 -7.14
C ALA A 35 -8.32 -17.29 -7.04
N PRO A 36 -8.32 -16.53 -8.15
CA PRO A 36 -8.11 -15.08 -8.10
C PRO A 36 -9.05 -14.41 -7.08
N ALA A 37 -8.53 -13.48 -6.27
CA ALA A 37 -9.29 -12.87 -5.17
C ALA A 37 -10.65 -12.30 -5.61
N GLY A 38 -10.71 -11.68 -6.81
CA GLY A 38 -11.97 -11.18 -7.38
C GLY A 38 -13.01 -12.28 -7.61
N ALA A 39 -12.59 -13.47 -8.05
CA ALA A 39 -13.48 -14.60 -8.22
C ALA A 39 -14.01 -15.11 -6.86
N VAL A 40 -13.13 -15.22 -5.85
CA VAL A 40 -13.51 -15.63 -4.49
C VAL A 40 -14.54 -14.67 -3.91
N VAL A 41 -14.34 -13.35 -4.05
CA VAL A 41 -15.29 -12.34 -3.57
C VAL A 41 -16.61 -12.41 -4.33
N LEU A 42 -16.57 -12.57 -5.65
CA LEU A 42 -17.79 -12.72 -6.47
C LEU A 42 -18.60 -13.96 -6.06
N PHE A 43 -17.94 -15.11 -5.84
CA PHE A 43 -18.59 -16.30 -5.29
C PHE A 43 -19.23 -16.03 -3.92
N GLY A 44 -18.55 -15.27 -3.05
CA GLY A 44 -19.10 -14.84 -1.75
C GLY A 44 -20.40 -14.05 -1.92
N VAL A 45 -20.40 -13.04 -2.80
CA VAL A 45 -21.61 -12.24 -3.10
C VAL A 45 -22.75 -13.09 -3.67
N CYS A 46 -22.44 -13.99 -4.61
CA CYS A 46 -23.41 -14.93 -5.15
C CYS A 46 -23.98 -15.85 -4.05
N ALA A 47 -23.13 -16.38 -3.17
CA ALA A 47 -23.55 -17.23 -2.07
C ALA A 47 -24.48 -16.49 -1.10
N ILE A 48 -24.20 -15.21 -0.78
CA ILE A 48 -25.09 -14.38 0.06
C ILE A 48 -26.49 -14.29 -0.55
N ALA A 49 -26.57 -14.01 -1.85
CA ALA A 49 -27.86 -13.87 -2.55
C ALA A 49 -28.60 -15.21 -2.67
N VAL A 50 -27.90 -16.30 -3.07
CA VAL A 50 -28.51 -17.62 -3.29
C VAL A 50 -28.95 -18.28 -1.99
N THR A 51 -28.21 -18.12 -0.89
CA THR A 51 -28.58 -18.70 0.41
C THR A 51 -29.67 -17.91 1.16
N GLY A 52 -30.07 -16.76 0.61
CA GLY A 52 -31.03 -15.87 1.27
C GLY A 52 -30.49 -15.22 2.55
N ALA A 53 -29.19 -15.15 2.73
CA ALA A 53 -28.57 -14.42 3.84
C ALA A 53 -28.81 -12.90 3.73
N MET A 54 -28.95 -12.40 2.49
CA MET A 54 -29.45 -11.06 2.16
C MET A 54 -30.31 -11.13 0.88
N THR A 55 -31.16 -10.11 0.67
CA THR A 55 -31.80 -9.93 -0.64
C THR A 55 -30.75 -9.62 -1.71
N PRO A 56 -30.95 -10.04 -2.97
CA PRO A 56 -30.01 -9.74 -4.06
C PRO A 56 -29.72 -8.24 -4.20
N ALA A 57 -30.73 -7.38 -4.02
CA ALA A 57 -30.57 -5.93 -4.05
C ALA A 57 -29.60 -5.42 -2.97
N ASN A 58 -29.69 -5.94 -1.76
CA ASN A 58 -28.80 -5.57 -0.67
C ASN A 58 -27.41 -6.16 -0.86
N ALA A 59 -27.28 -7.40 -1.35
CA ALA A 59 -25.99 -8.04 -1.63
C ALA A 59 -25.21 -7.28 -2.71
N LEU A 60 -25.90 -6.68 -3.68
CA LEU A 60 -25.29 -5.91 -4.79
C LEU A 60 -25.19 -4.41 -4.51
N LYS A 61 -25.71 -3.91 -3.39
CA LYS A 61 -25.74 -2.47 -3.05
C LYS A 61 -24.34 -1.83 -3.09
N GLY A 62 -23.30 -2.58 -2.73
CA GLY A 62 -21.93 -2.10 -2.77
C GLY A 62 -21.45 -1.71 -4.18
N TYR A 63 -21.99 -2.33 -5.24
CA TYR A 63 -21.64 -2.01 -6.62
C TYR A 63 -22.21 -0.66 -7.12
N SER A 64 -23.23 -0.14 -6.46
CA SER A 64 -23.80 1.20 -6.74
C SER A 64 -23.26 2.28 -5.80
N ASP A 65 -22.34 1.95 -4.89
CA ASP A 65 -21.74 2.91 -3.96
C ASP A 65 -20.74 3.78 -4.69
N PRO A 66 -20.89 5.13 -4.71
CA PRO A 66 -19.95 6.04 -5.35
C PRO A 66 -18.52 5.90 -4.86
N LEU A 67 -18.31 5.51 -3.59
CA LEU A 67 -17.00 5.32 -3.00
C LEU A 67 -16.25 4.14 -3.64
N VAL A 68 -16.95 3.06 -3.97
CA VAL A 68 -16.36 1.90 -4.67
C VAL A 68 -15.86 2.32 -6.05
N TRP A 69 -16.64 3.12 -6.78
CA TRP A 69 -16.25 3.63 -8.09
C TRP A 69 -15.10 4.62 -8.02
N LEU A 70 -15.07 5.50 -7.01
CA LEU A 70 -13.95 6.40 -6.76
C LEU A 70 -12.65 5.62 -6.54
N VAL A 71 -12.68 4.59 -5.69
CA VAL A 71 -11.51 3.73 -5.45
C VAL A 71 -11.10 2.97 -6.71
N LEU A 72 -12.06 2.46 -7.47
CA LEU A 72 -11.79 1.78 -8.75
C LEU A 72 -11.10 2.71 -9.75
N CYS A 73 -11.62 3.92 -9.95
CA CYS A 73 -11.00 4.92 -10.83
C CYS A 73 -9.58 5.27 -10.36
N ALA A 74 -9.38 5.44 -9.06
CA ALA A 74 -8.07 5.70 -8.50
C ALA A 74 -7.08 4.55 -8.73
N PHE A 75 -7.53 3.28 -8.71
CA PHE A 75 -6.69 2.14 -9.09
C PHE A 75 -6.32 2.14 -10.58
N PHE A 76 -7.20 2.57 -11.48
CA PHE A 76 -6.85 2.73 -12.90
C PHE A 76 -5.79 3.80 -13.10
N ILE A 77 -5.91 4.97 -12.45
CA ILE A 77 -4.88 6.02 -12.47
C ILE A 77 -3.56 5.48 -11.93
N SER A 78 -3.59 4.81 -10.78
CA SER A 78 -2.40 4.17 -10.18
C SER A 78 -1.71 3.22 -11.14
N ARG A 79 -2.48 2.40 -11.85
CA ARG A 79 -1.96 1.48 -12.84
C ARG A 79 -1.25 2.22 -13.99
N GLY A 80 -1.79 3.37 -14.40
CA GLY A 80 -1.16 4.26 -15.38
C GLY A 80 0.19 4.77 -14.88
N VAL A 81 0.26 5.32 -13.67
CA VAL A 81 1.53 5.81 -13.07
C VAL A 81 2.58 4.71 -12.97
N MET A 82 2.20 3.51 -12.53
CA MET A 82 3.13 2.38 -12.45
C MET A 82 3.62 1.92 -13.84
N LYS A 83 2.71 1.88 -14.83
CA LYS A 83 3.03 1.41 -16.18
C LYS A 83 3.93 2.38 -16.95
N THR A 84 3.85 3.67 -16.66
CA THR A 84 4.68 4.70 -17.31
C THR A 84 6.11 4.73 -16.78
N GLY A 85 6.38 4.20 -15.59
CA GLY A 85 7.67 4.27 -14.93
C GLY A 85 7.94 5.59 -14.20
N LEU A 86 6.93 6.48 -14.10
CA LEU A 86 7.08 7.77 -13.42
C LEU A 86 7.55 7.61 -11.98
N GLY A 87 7.01 6.63 -11.25
CA GLY A 87 7.41 6.37 -9.86
C GLY A 87 8.89 5.98 -9.73
N GLU A 88 9.39 5.14 -10.64
CA GLU A 88 10.80 4.75 -10.68
C GLU A 88 11.71 5.96 -10.98
N ARG A 89 11.32 6.79 -11.93
CA ARG A 89 12.05 8.01 -12.28
C ARG A 89 12.18 8.95 -11.08
N ILE A 90 11.09 9.18 -10.37
CA ILE A 90 11.08 10.00 -9.14
C ILE A 90 12.05 9.40 -8.11
N ALA A 91 11.99 8.08 -7.89
CA ALA A 91 12.88 7.40 -6.95
C ALA A 91 14.37 7.58 -7.32
N TYR A 92 14.72 7.40 -8.60
CA TYR A 92 16.11 7.57 -9.03
C TYR A 92 16.59 9.01 -8.91
N HIS A 93 15.75 10.03 -9.09
CA HIS A 93 16.11 11.41 -8.81
C HIS A 93 16.42 11.64 -7.33
N PHE A 94 15.58 11.13 -6.42
CA PHE A 94 15.84 11.21 -4.98
C PHE A 94 17.12 10.46 -4.59
N ILE A 95 17.31 9.23 -5.10
CA ILE A 95 18.52 8.43 -4.81
C ILE A 95 19.78 9.15 -5.29
N ARG A 96 19.75 9.73 -6.50
CA ARG A 96 20.85 10.51 -7.03
C ARG A 96 21.19 11.71 -6.16
N ALA A 97 20.18 12.37 -5.58
CA ALA A 97 20.37 13.58 -4.77
C ALA A 97 20.91 13.27 -3.37
N ILE A 98 20.39 12.25 -2.69
CA ILE A 98 20.68 12.02 -1.26
C ILE A 98 21.14 10.60 -0.92
N GLY A 99 21.30 9.71 -1.92
CA GLY A 99 21.57 8.28 -1.74
C GLY A 99 23.02 7.91 -1.40
N GLN A 100 23.92 8.86 -1.05
CA GLN A 100 25.34 8.59 -0.77
C GLN A 100 25.59 7.87 0.56
N ARG A 101 24.60 7.80 1.43
CA ARG A 101 24.62 7.08 2.70
C ARG A 101 23.41 6.16 2.80
N SER A 102 23.55 5.05 3.54
CA SER A 102 22.46 4.07 3.67
C SER A 102 21.19 4.68 4.27
N ILE A 103 21.32 5.62 5.21
CA ILE A 103 20.19 6.36 5.75
C ILE A 103 19.58 7.30 4.69
N GLY A 104 20.42 7.90 3.84
CA GLY A 104 19.98 8.75 2.73
C GLY A 104 19.20 7.94 1.67
N LEU A 105 19.61 6.69 1.41
CA LEU A 105 18.85 5.77 0.54
C LEU A 105 17.44 5.53 1.08
N VAL A 106 17.31 5.29 2.39
CA VAL A 106 15.98 5.13 3.00
C VAL A 106 15.17 6.40 2.83
N TYR A 107 15.72 7.58 3.11
CA TYR A 107 14.98 8.84 2.93
C TYR A 107 14.62 9.12 1.47
N ALA A 108 15.47 8.70 0.52
CA ALA A 108 15.15 8.81 -0.91
C ALA A 108 13.92 7.94 -1.28
N LEU A 109 13.89 6.70 -0.81
CA LEU A 109 12.77 5.79 -1.05
C LEU A 109 11.50 6.24 -0.31
N VAL A 110 11.62 6.67 0.95
CA VAL A 110 10.52 7.20 1.77
C VAL A 110 9.93 8.47 1.17
N GLY A 111 10.78 9.40 0.72
CA GLY A 111 10.33 10.62 0.05
C GLY A 111 9.57 10.31 -1.24
N THR A 112 10.06 9.33 -2.01
CA THR A 112 9.36 8.84 -3.19
C THR A 112 8.00 8.26 -2.84
N ASP A 113 7.94 7.36 -1.87
CA ASP A 113 6.68 6.71 -1.45
C ASP A 113 5.69 7.73 -0.92
N THR A 114 6.14 8.67 -0.10
CA THR A 114 5.31 9.76 0.45
C THR A 114 4.72 10.63 -0.67
N LEU A 115 5.52 10.97 -1.68
CA LEU A 115 5.03 11.72 -2.83
C LEU A 115 3.99 10.91 -3.62
N LEU A 116 4.27 9.64 -3.89
CA LEU A 116 3.35 8.76 -4.60
C LEU A 116 2.08 8.47 -3.80
N ALA A 117 2.12 8.52 -2.46
CA ALA A 117 0.94 8.31 -1.60
C ALA A 117 -0.14 9.37 -1.77
N THR A 118 0.20 10.54 -2.30
CA THR A 118 -0.79 11.57 -2.64
C THR A 118 -1.65 11.21 -3.85
N ILE A 119 -1.17 10.31 -4.73
CA ILE A 119 -1.78 9.99 -6.03
C ILE A 119 -2.24 8.53 -6.09
N ILE A 120 -1.46 7.60 -5.54
CA ILE A 120 -1.70 6.16 -5.64
C ILE A 120 -2.38 5.64 -4.37
N PRO A 121 -3.68 5.32 -4.37
CA PRO A 121 -4.44 4.92 -3.18
C PRO A 121 -4.23 3.45 -2.79
N SER A 122 -3.01 2.95 -2.90
CA SER A 122 -2.66 1.57 -2.55
C SER A 122 -1.20 1.49 -2.12
N ASN A 123 -0.98 1.28 -0.82
CA ASN A 123 0.35 1.04 -0.27
C ASN A 123 1.01 -0.21 -0.90
N SER A 124 0.26 -1.30 -1.06
CA SER A 124 0.79 -2.52 -1.70
C SER A 124 1.23 -2.29 -3.15
N ALA A 125 0.52 -1.44 -3.90
CA ALA A 125 0.90 -1.11 -5.27
C ALA A 125 2.16 -0.22 -5.30
N ARG A 126 2.28 0.77 -4.42
CA ARG A 126 3.47 1.63 -4.31
C ARG A 126 4.67 0.84 -3.81
N ALA A 127 4.51 0.18 -2.66
CA ALA A 127 5.59 -0.62 -2.07
C ALA A 127 6.02 -1.75 -3.00
N GLY A 128 5.08 -2.58 -3.48
CA GLY A 128 5.38 -3.75 -4.30
C GLY A 128 5.73 -3.41 -5.76
N GLY A 129 5.15 -2.36 -6.31
CA GLY A 129 5.32 -1.99 -7.72
C GLY A 129 6.49 -1.04 -8.01
N VAL A 130 6.90 -0.23 -7.03
CA VAL A 130 7.94 0.80 -7.22
C VAL A 130 9.05 0.65 -6.19
N ILE A 131 8.73 0.78 -4.90
CA ILE A 131 9.73 0.98 -3.86
C ILE A 131 10.54 -0.29 -3.60
N PHE A 132 9.86 -1.43 -3.41
CA PHE A 132 10.52 -2.71 -3.13
C PHE A 132 11.45 -3.20 -4.25
N PRO A 133 11.09 -3.15 -5.56
CA PRO A 133 12.00 -3.51 -6.64
C PRO A 133 13.28 -2.68 -6.63
N ILE A 134 13.17 -1.37 -6.39
CA ILE A 134 14.33 -0.47 -6.35
C ILE A 134 15.20 -0.77 -5.12
N ALA A 135 14.57 -0.88 -3.93
CA ALA A 135 15.29 -1.23 -2.70
C ALA A 135 16.03 -2.57 -2.83
N ARG A 136 15.39 -3.56 -3.47
CA ARG A 136 16.00 -4.87 -3.75
C ARG A 136 17.18 -4.75 -4.73
N SER A 137 17.04 -4.00 -5.80
CA SER A 137 18.11 -3.79 -6.78
C SER A 137 19.30 -3.07 -6.15
N LEU A 138 19.06 -2.08 -5.30
CA LEU A 138 20.10 -1.42 -4.51
C LEU A 138 20.79 -2.39 -3.55
N ALA A 139 20.05 -3.18 -2.79
CA ALA A 139 20.62 -4.18 -1.89
C ALA A 139 21.51 -5.17 -2.65
N GLN A 140 21.07 -5.67 -3.80
CA GLN A 140 21.82 -6.56 -4.66
C GLN A 140 23.10 -5.91 -5.22
N ALA A 141 23.04 -4.62 -5.60
CA ALA A 141 24.21 -3.88 -6.08
C ALA A 141 25.33 -3.74 -5.02
N TYR A 142 24.97 -3.89 -3.74
CA TYR A 142 25.92 -3.92 -2.61
C TYR A 142 26.13 -5.34 -2.06
N ASP A 143 25.89 -6.40 -2.85
CA ASP A 143 26.01 -7.82 -2.47
C ASP A 143 25.26 -8.16 -1.18
N SER A 144 24.13 -7.52 -0.93
CA SER A 144 23.26 -7.80 0.20
C SER A 144 22.07 -8.67 -0.24
N HIS A 145 22.14 -9.95 0.09
CA HIS A 145 21.17 -10.98 -0.28
C HIS A 145 20.49 -11.56 0.97
N PRO A 146 19.30 -12.16 0.84
CA PRO A 146 18.68 -12.89 1.94
C PRO A 146 19.62 -13.95 2.53
N GLY A 147 19.66 -14.04 3.86
CA GLY A 147 20.54 -14.95 4.58
C GLY A 147 21.78 -14.23 5.15
N PRO A 148 22.99 -14.80 5.01
CA PRO A 148 24.19 -14.31 5.73
C PRO A 148 24.55 -12.86 5.44
N THR A 149 24.30 -12.36 4.21
CA THR A 149 24.67 -11.00 3.80
C THR A 149 23.54 -9.98 3.95
N ALA A 150 22.39 -10.39 4.46
CA ALA A 150 21.20 -9.52 4.55
C ALA A 150 21.47 -8.23 5.35
N ARG A 151 22.29 -8.32 6.40
CA ARG A 151 22.64 -7.17 7.27
C ARG A 151 23.60 -6.17 6.63
N ARG A 152 24.22 -6.49 5.50
CA ARG A 152 25.08 -5.52 4.82
C ARG A 152 24.33 -4.22 4.51
N LEU A 153 23.15 -4.32 3.90
CA LEU A 153 22.30 -3.17 3.57
C LEU A 153 20.82 -3.53 3.50
N GLY A 154 20.48 -4.66 2.85
CA GLY A 154 19.13 -5.01 2.43
C GLY A 154 18.15 -5.12 3.58
N ALA A 155 18.53 -5.72 4.70
CA ALA A 155 17.65 -5.87 5.85
C ALA A 155 17.20 -4.52 6.42
N TYR A 156 18.14 -3.55 6.54
CA TYR A 156 17.81 -2.19 6.97
C TYR A 156 16.88 -1.48 5.98
N LEU A 157 17.18 -1.54 4.67
CA LEU A 157 16.33 -0.94 3.63
C LEU A 157 14.91 -1.51 3.68
N MET A 158 14.77 -2.84 3.73
CA MET A 158 13.45 -3.49 3.71
C MET A 158 12.62 -3.15 4.95
N VAL A 159 13.21 -3.23 6.14
CA VAL A 159 12.51 -2.92 7.39
C VAL A 159 12.12 -1.45 7.44
N ALA A 160 13.03 -0.54 7.07
CA ALA A 160 12.75 0.90 7.10
C ALA A 160 11.68 1.30 6.08
N VAL A 161 11.77 0.81 4.85
CA VAL A 161 10.77 1.07 3.80
C VAL A 161 9.40 0.55 4.21
N TYR A 162 9.31 -0.66 4.75
CA TYR A 162 8.04 -1.23 5.22
C TYR A 162 7.35 -0.35 6.27
N HIS A 163 8.09 0.07 7.31
CA HIS A 163 7.51 0.91 8.36
C HIS A 163 7.11 2.31 7.84
N CYS A 164 7.93 2.88 6.97
CA CYS A 164 7.66 4.21 6.42
C CYS A 164 6.50 4.20 5.41
N ASP A 165 6.32 3.12 4.62
CA ASP A 165 5.16 2.96 3.73
C ASP A 165 3.85 2.96 4.53
N VAL A 166 3.81 2.27 5.67
CA VAL A 166 2.64 2.27 6.58
C VAL A 166 2.33 3.69 7.08
N ILE A 167 3.36 4.48 7.42
CA ILE A 167 3.19 5.87 7.85
C ILE A 167 2.71 6.73 6.68
N ALA A 168 3.37 6.64 5.53
CA ALA A 168 3.03 7.42 4.34
C ALA A 168 1.60 7.15 3.87
N CYS A 169 1.13 5.90 3.94
CA CYS A 169 -0.24 5.56 3.55
C CYS A 169 -1.30 6.12 4.51
N ALA A 170 -0.95 6.35 5.79
CA ALA A 170 -1.84 6.98 6.76
C ALA A 170 -1.89 8.50 6.63
N MET A 171 -0.84 9.14 6.07
CA MET A 171 -0.74 10.61 6.00
C MET A 171 -1.76 11.26 5.07
N PHE A 172 -2.16 10.58 3.99
CA PHE A 172 -3.07 11.13 2.99
C PHE A 172 -4.36 10.33 2.93
N LEU A 173 -5.49 11.02 2.78
CA LEU A 173 -6.79 10.37 2.62
C LEU A 173 -6.78 9.39 1.42
N THR A 174 -6.04 9.73 0.37
CA THR A 174 -5.82 8.90 -0.82
C THR A 174 -4.71 7.87 -0.66
N GLY A 175 -3.95 7.85 0.44
CA GLY A 175 -2.79 6.97 0.61
C GLY A 175 -3.11 5.48 0.62
N GLN A 176 -4.33 5.14 1.05
CA GLN A 176 -4.90 3.80 0.95
C GLN A 176 -6.44 3.84 0.92
N ALA A 177 -7.06 2.85 0.31
CA ALA A 177 -8.52 2.80 0.14
C ALA A 177 -9.29 2.78 1.48
N SER A 178 -8.72 2.19 2.53
CA SER A 178 -9.33 2.13 3.87
C SER A 178 -9.48 3.50 4.54
N ASN A 179 -8.63 4.49 4.23
CA ASN A 179 -8.75 5.83 4.79
C ASN A 179 -10.07 6.51 4.35
N VAL A 180 -10.43 6.33 3.08
CA VAL A 180 -11.70 6.86 2.55
C VAL A 180 -12.90 6.22 3.23
N LEU A 181 -12.81 4.92 3.54
CA LEU A 181 -13.83 4.21 4.30
C LEU A 181 -13.92 4.71 5.76
N ILE A 182 -12.77 4.96 6.39
CA ILE A 182 -12.70 5.55 7.75
C ILE A 182 -13.35 6.94 7.77
N ALA A 183 -13.05 7.78 6.77
CA ALA A 183 -13.66 9.11 6.66
C ALA A 183 -15.19 9.04 6.50
N ARG A 184 -15.68 8.06 5.74
CA ARG A 184 -17.12 7.78 5.62
C ARG A 184 -17.73 7.38 6.97
N PHE A 185 -17.13 6.44 7.68
CA PHE A 185 -17.62 6.01 9.00
C PHE A 185 -17.58 7.15 10.03
N ALA A 186 -16.56 8.02 10.00
CA ALA A 186 -16.52 9.20 10.84
C ALA A 186 -17.75 10.10 10.60
N LYS A 187 -18.12 10.31 9.33
CA LYS A 187 -19.32 11.09 8.97
C LYS A 187 -20.61 10.39 9.42
N GLU A 188 -20.74 9.07 9.17
CA GLU A 188 -21.96 8.30 9.49
C GLU A 188 -22.18 8.15 11.00
N VAL A 189 -21.11 7.94 11.78
CA VAL A 189 -21.20 7.65 13.23
C VAL A 189 -21.10 8.91 14.09
N SER A 190 -20.21 9.83 13.73
CA SER A 190 -19.89 11.01 14.57
C SER A 190 -20.32 12.33 13.95
N GLY A 191 -20.86 12.32 12.72
CA GLY A 191 -21.21 13.55 11.99
C GLY A 191 -20.00 14.38 11.53
N VAL A 192 -18.77 13.88 11.71
CA VAL A 192 -17.53 14.59 11.38
C VAL A 192 -17.18 14.36 9.92
N GLU A 193 -17.12 15.43 9.14
CA GLU A 193 -16.72 15.36 7.74
C GLU A 193 -15.21 15.53 7.59
N LEU A 194 -14.50 14.45 7.23
CA LEU A 194 -13.08 14.44 6.98
C LEU A 194 -12.82 14.62 5.48
N THR A 195 -12.34 15.81 5.12
CA THR A 195 -11.91 16.14 3.75
C THR A 195 -10.44 15.77 3.55
N PHE A 196 -9.98 15.75 2.29
CA PHE A 196 -8.55 15.55 1.97
C PHE A 196 -7.67 16.54 2.73
N THR A 197 -8.06 17.82 2.76
CA THR A 197 -7.28 18.88 3.43
C THR A 197 -7.26 18.70 4.94
N SER A 198 -8.42 18.46 5.58
CA SER A 198 -8.48 18.30 7.05
C SER A 198 -7.71 17.06 7.50
N TRP A 199 -7.78 15.96 6.72
CA TRP A 199 -6.98 14.76 6.97
C TRP A 199 -5.49 15.04 6.85
N ALA A 200 -5.04 15.67 5.75
CA ALA A 200 -3.64 15.99 5.53
C ALA A 200 -3.08 16.93 6.61
N VAL A 201 -3.82 17.98 6.97
CA VAL A 201 -3.42 18.91 8.04
C VAL A 201 -3.28 18.21 9.40
N ALA A 202 -4.21 17.32 9.74
CA ALA A 202 -4.14 16.56 10.98
C ALA A 202 -2.95 15.58 11.01
N MET A 203 -2.62 15.00 9.86
CA MET A 203 -1.60 13.94 9.75
C MET A 203 -0.21 14.45 9.39
N ILE A 204 -0.04 15.70 8.92
CA ILE A 204 1.26 16.18 8.42
C ILE A 204 2.30 16.23 9.55
N VAL A 205 1.94 16.72 10.74
CA VAL A 205 2.88 16.83 11.87
C VAL A 205 3.27 15.44 12.39
N PRO A 206 2.34 14.57 12.81
CA PRO A 206 2.70 13.24 13.31
C PRO A 206 3.36 12.39 12.23
N GLY A 207 2.90 12.47 10.97
CA GLY A 207 3.44 11.71 9.85
C GLY A 207 4.87 12.11 9.51
N LEU A 208 5.15 13.40 9.30
CA LEU A 208 6.51 13.87 9.01
C LEU A 208 7.45 13.61 10.18
N THR A 209 7.00 13.77 11.42
CA THR A 209 7.80 13.43 12.61
C THR A 209 8.15 11.94 12.61
N ALA A 210 7.19 11.07 12.37
CA ALA A 210 7.41 9.64 12.31
C ALA A 210 8.34 9.25 11.13
N LEU A 211 8.11 9.81 9.93
CA LEU A 211 8.98 9.56 8.77
C LEU A 211 10.41 10.08 8.98
N ALA A 212 10.61 11.13 9.75
CA ALA A 212 11.94 11.62 10.11
C ALA A 212 12.62 10.73 11.15
N LEU A 213 11.89 10.28 12.16
CA LEU A 213 12.48 9.55 13.30
C LEU A 213 12.64 8.05 13.05
N VAL A 214 11.68 7.40 12.39
CA VAL A 214 11.70 5.93 12.20
C VAL A 214 12.96 5.44 11.47
N PRO A 215 13.40 6.05 10.35
CA PRO A 215 14.66 5.65 9.71
C PRO A 215 15.87 5.78 10.64
N ILE A 216 15.94 6.83 11.46
CA ILE A 216 17.03 7.06 12.41
C ILE A 216 17.01 6.04 13.53
N ILE A 217 15.84 5.77 14.11
CA ILE A 217 15.66 4.78 15.17
C ILE A 217 16.08 3.40 14.66
N LEU A 218 15.58 3.00 13.48
CA LEU A 218 15.94 1.73 12.87
C LEU A 218 17.42 1.66 12.52
N PHE A 219 18.03 2.76 12.07
CA PHE A 219 19.48 2.81 11.82
C PHE A 219 20.30 2.57 13.09
N ARG A 220 19.82 3.02 14.25
CA ARG A 220 20.50 2.84 15.53
C ARG A 220 20.24 1.46 16.14
N LEU A 221 19.01 0.95 16.05
CA LEU A 221 18.62 -0.34 16.62
C LEU A 221 19.04 -1.52 15.75
N PHE A 222 19.07 -1.31 14.43
CA PHE A 222 19.34 -2.32 13.43
C PHE A 222 20.28 -1.77 12.33
N PRO A 223 21.54 -1.39 12.72
CA PRO A 223 22.46 -0.74 11.82
C PRO A 223 22.86 -1.65 10.64
N PRO A 224 22.90 -1.12 9.40
CA PRO A 224 23.51 -1.86 8.30
C PRO A 224 25.04 -1.87 8.46
N GLU A 225 25.69 -2.90 7.94
CA GLU A 225 27.16 -2.98 7.93
C GLU A 225 27.75 -1.93 6.96
N ILE A 226 27.06 -1.67 5.84
CA ILE A 226 27.43 -0.63 4.87
C ILE A 226 26.69 0.65 5.25
N THR A 227 27.44 1.67 5.67
CA THR A 227 26.88 2.99 6.02
C THR A 227 27.04 4.04 4.93
N HIS A 228 28.00 3.83 4.01
CA HIS A 228 28.28 4.71 2.88
C HIS A 228 27.98 4.00 1.56
N THR A 229 27.23 4.66 0.70
CA THR A 229 26.73 4.10 -0.56
C THR A 229 27.06 5.04 -1.74
N PRO A 230 28.34 5.33 -2.01
CA PRO A 230 28.74 6.32 -3.03
C PRO A 230 28.27 5.93 -4.43
N ASP A 231 28.21 4.64 -4.73
CA ASP A 231 27.81 4.14 -6.05
C ASP A 231 26.30 4.23 -6.32
N ALA A 232 25.49 4.51 -5.30
CA ALA A 232 24.03 4.61 -5.46
C ALA A 232 23.63 5.78 -6.37
N ALA A 233 24.32 6.90 -6.29
CA ALA A 233 24.08 8.05 -7.17
C ALA A 233 24.38 7.70 -8.63
N SER A 234 25.49 6.99 -8.89
CA SER A 234 25.87 6.53 -10.24
C SER A 234 24.92 5.44 -10.75
N PHE A 235 24.48 4.53 -9.88
CA PHE A 235 23.45 3.54 -10.20
C PHE A 235 22.15 4.22 -10.64
N ALA A 236 21.67 5.19 -9.88
CA ALA A 236 20.47 5.95 -10.22
C ALA A 236 20.65 6.77 -11.52
N GLY A 237 21.85 7.36 -11.73
CA GLY A 237 22.20 8.06 -12.97
C GLY A 237 22.08 7.16 -14.20
N ARG A 238 22.73 6.00 -14.17
CA ARG A 238 22.63 5.00 -15.27
C ARG A 238 21.20 4.51 -15.50
N ALA A 239 20.42 4.35 -14.44
CA ALA A 239 19.01 3.98 -14.57
C ALA A 239 18.20 5.08 -15.28
N LEU A 240 18.40 6.35 -14.91
CA LEU A 240 17.77 7.50 -15.57
C LEU A 240 18.18 7.64 -17.03
N GLU A 241 19.48 7.45 -17.35
CA GLU A 241 19.97 7.44 -18.73
C GLU A 241 19.31 6.35 -19.58
N LYS A 242 19.18 5.13 -19.00
CA LYS A 242 18.48 4.03 -19.66
C LYS A 242 16.99 4.29 -19.89
N MET A 243 16.34 5.02 -18.97
CA MET A 243 14.95 5.45 -19.14
C MET A 243 14.79 6.52 -20.23
N GLY A 244 15.86 7.26 -20.54
CA GLY A 244 15.82 8.36 -21.51
C GLY A 244 14.98 9.56 -21.07
N ALA A 245 14.58 10.40 -22.02
CA ALA A 245 13.71 11.54 -21.75
C ALA A 245 12.32 11.09 -21.25
N PRO A 246 11.62 11.91 -20.42
CA PRO A 246 10.29 11.59 -19.98
C PRO A 246 9.35 11.33 -21.16
N SER A 247 8.65 10.21 -21.12
CA SER A 247 7.70 9.82 -22.15
C SER A 247 6.44 10.67 -22.10
N ARG A 248 5.68 10.71 -23.20
CA ARG A 248 4.36 11.37 -23.20
C ARG A 248 3.43 10.80 -22.13
N GLY A 249 3.53 9.50 -21.84
CA GLY A 249 2.75 8.86 -20.79
C GLY A 249 3.11 9.36 -19.38
N GLU A 250 4.41 9.62 -19.11
CA GLU A 250 4.85 10.21 -17.84
C GLU A 250 4.37 11.66 -17.68
N TRP A 251 4.32 12.43 -18.76
CA TRP A 251 3.82 13.82 -18.75
C TRP A 251 2.30 13.94 -18.58
N MET A 252 1.54 12.89 -18.93
CA MET A 252 0.07 12.88 -18.79
C MET A 252 -0.40 12.39 -17.41
N MET A 253 0.50 11.85 -16.59
CA MET A 253 0.23 11.32 -15.25
C MET A 253 0.67 12.27 -14.15
#